data_4f0a6fcd4ef5532284a5ff5f3eb8c66e
#
_entry.id   4f0a6fcd4ef5532284a5ff5f3eb8c66e
#
_cell.length_a   1.000
_cell.length_b   1.000
_cell.length_c   1.000
_cell.angle_alpha   90.00
_cell.angle_beta   90.00
_cell.angle_gamma   90.00
#
_symmetry.space_group_name_H-M   'P 1'
#
loop_
_entity.id
_entity.type
_entity.pdbx_description
1 polymer ?
#
loop_
_entity_poly.entity_id
_entity_poly.type
_entity_poly.pdbx_seq_one_letter_code
_entity_poly.pdbx_strand_id
1 'polypeptide(L)'
;MPKILVVDDEVGIRELLFEILRDEGHDVQLAENAAAARAAREAGRPDLVLLDIWMPDTDGITLLKEWSGNGQLNMPVVMMSGHATIDTAVEATRIGALDFLEKPIGMQKLLG
;
A
#
# COMPACT_ATOMS: atom_id res chain seq x y z
N MET A 1 -11.41 14.65 4.54
CA MET A 1 -11.09 13.88 3.34
C MET A 1 -10.29 12.64 3.74
N PRO A 2 -10.61 11.47 3.20
CA PRO A 2 -9.82 10.27 3.50
C PRO A 2 -8.36 10.44 3.08
N LYS A 3 -7.46 9.98 3.90
CA LYS A 3 -6.02 10.04 3.66
C LYS A 3 -5.53 8.69 3.21
N ILE A 4 -4.94 8.63 2.01
CA ILE A 4 -4.43 7.39 1.43
C ILE A 4 -2.92 7.49 1.29
N LEU A 5 -2.21 6.50 1.81
CA LEU A 5 -0.77 6.36 1.64
C LEU A 5 -0.51 5.35 0.53
N VAL A 6 0.20 5.78 -0.51
CA VAL A 6 0.60 4.91 -1.63
C VAL A 6 2.09 4.63 -1.51
N VAL A 7 2.45 3.37 -1.36
CA VAL A 7 3.84 2.92 -1.22
C VAL A 7 4.21 2.07 -2.42
N ASP A 8 5.07 2.60 -3.29
CA ASP A 8 5.52 1.91 -4.49
C ASP A 8 6.83 2.53 -4.95
N ASP A 9 7.79 1.72 -5.36
CA ASP A 9 9.08 2.22 -5.83
C ASP A 9 9.04 2.71 -7.28
N GLU A 10 7.99 2.39 -8.03
CA GLU A 10 7.84 2.84 -9.42
C GLU A 10 7.17 4.22 -9.47
N VAL A 11 7.90 5.22 -10.00
CA VAL A 11 7.39 6.58 -10.07
C VAL A 11 6.11 6.68 -10.92
N GLY A 12 6.04 5.94 -12.01
CA GLY A 12 4.86 5.94 -12.88
C GLY A 12 3.60 5.46 -12.17
N ILE A 13 3.73 4.43 -11.34
CA ILE A 13 2.61 3.92 -10.54
C ILE A 13 2.19 4.94 -9.49
N ARG A 14 3.16 5.54 -8.77
CA ARG A 14 2.85 6.55 -7.77
C ARG A 14 2.09 7.73 -8.37
N GLU A 15 2.58 8.23 -9.51
CA GLU A 15 1.95 9.36 -10.18
C GLU A 15 0.54 9.03 -10.67
N LEU A 16 0.37 7.85 -11.25
CA LEU A 16 -0.94 7.41 -11.75
C LEU A 16 -1.94 7.30 -10.61
N LEU A 17 -1.58 6.62 -9.53
CA LEU A 17 -2.46 6.45 -8.38
C LEU A 17 -2.74 7.79 -7.69
N PHE A 18 -1.74 8.65 -7.62
CA PHE A 18 -1.92 9.99 -7.06
C PHE A 18 -3.00 10.75 -7.81
N GLU A 19 -2.92 10.79 -9.14
CA GLU A 19 -3.90 11.52 -9.96
C GLU A 19 -5.29 10.93 -9.83
N ILE A 20 -5.42 9.62 -9.93
CA ILE A 20 -6.72 8.94 -9.86
C ILE A 20 -7.39 9.19 -8.51
N LEU A 21 -6.65 8.98 -7.43
CA LEU A 21 -7.21 9.09 -6.08
C LEU A 21 -7.50 10.53 -5.69
N ARG A 22 -6.63 11.46 -6.09
CA ARG A 22 -6.86 12.88 -5.85
C ARG A 22 -8.12 13.36 -6.58
N ASP A 23 -8.33 12.92 -7.81
CA ASP A 23 -9.51 13.29 -8.60
C ASP A 23 -10.80 12.79 -7.97
N GLU A 24 -10.72 11.70 -7.18
CA GLU A 24 -11.86 11.18 -6.42
C GLU A 24 -12.04 11.86 -5.05
N GLY A 25 -11.26 12.88 -4.75
CA GLY A 25 -11.40 13.66 -3.53
C GLY A 25 -10.60 13.16 -2.33
N HIS A 26 -9.64 12.28 -2.54
CA HIS A 26 -8.79 11.77 -1.48
C HIS A 26 -7.55 12.62 -1.27
N ASP A 27 -7.07 12.68 -0.03
CA ASP A 27 -5.77 13.26 0.30
C ASP A 27 -4.72 12.15 0.17
N VAL A 28 -3.79 12.31 -0.77
CA VAL A 28 -2.85 11.25 -1.13
C VAL A 28 -1.44 11.61 -0.72
N GLN A 29 -0.80 10.71 0.02
CA GLN A 29 0.61 10.80 0.38
C GLN A 29 1.36 9.67 -0.33
N LEU A 30 2.55 9.97 -0.86
CA LEU A 30 3.35 9.00 -1.61
C LEU A 30 4.60 8.63 -0.83
N ALA A 31 4.98 7.35 -0.90
CA ALA A 31 6.24 6.85 -0.35
C ALA A 31 6.91 5.96 -1.40
N GLU A 32 8.19 6.20 -1.65
CA GLU A 32 8.93 5.47 -2.68
C GLU A 32 9.60 4.20 -2.19
N ASN A 33 9.64 3.99 -0.88
CA ASN A 33 10.26 2.83 -0.25
C ASN A 33 9.68 2.60 1.15
N ALA A 34 10.14 1.54 1.81
CA ALA A 34 9.65 1.19 3.14
C ALA A 34 10.06 2.22 4.19
N ALA A 35 11.26 2.80 4.08
CA ALA A 35 11.71 3.83 5.01
C ALA A 35 10.80 5.05 4.99
N ALA A 36 10.42 5.51 3.79
CA ALA A 36 9.49 6.62 3.63
C ALA A 36 8.09 6.25 4.15
N ALA A 37 7.66 5.01 3.93
CA ALA A 37 6.38 4.52 4.42
C ALA A 37 6.34 4.47 5.95
N ARG A 38 7.43 4.03 6.60
CA ARG A 38 7.54 4.02 8.05
C ARG A 38 7.42 5.43 8.63
N ALA A 39 8.14 6.38 8.02
CA ALA A 39 8.09 7.78 8.45
C ALA A 39 6.68 8.36 8.29
N ALA A 40 6.03 8.08 7.19
CA ALA A 40 4.67 8.54 6.94
C ALA A 40 3.68 7.97 7.96
N ARG A 41 3.80 6.69 8.29
CA ARG A 41 2.93 6.03 9.28
C ARG A 41 3.14 6.58 10.68
N GLU A 42 4.37 6.89 11.05
CA GLU A 42 4.67 7.49 12.36
C GLU A 42 4.15 8.92 12.47
N ALA A 43 4.14 9.65 11.37
CA ALA A 43 3.62 11.02 11.34
C ALA A 43 2.10 11.08 11.49
N GLY A 44 1.40 10.00 11.14
CA GLY A 44 -0.05 9.94 11.26
C GLY A 44 -0.61 8.62 10.74
N ARG A 45 -1.85 8.32 11.14
CA ARG A 45 -2.55 7.12 10.69
C ARG A 45 -3.30 7.42 9.39
N PRO A 46 -2.94 6.78 8.26
CA PRO A 46 -3.74 6.90 7.04
C PRO A 46 -5.06 6.14 7.18
N ASP A 47 -6.03 6.50 6.36
CA ASP A 47 -7.31 5.80 6.31
C ASP A 47 -7.25 4.55 5.44
N LEU A 48 -6.28 4.50 4.53
CA LEU A 48 -6.02 3.36 3.65
C LEU A 48 -4.55 3.39 3.22
N VAL A 49 -3.94 2.22 3.10
CA VAL A 49 -2.58 2.07 2.54
C VAL A 49 -2.63 1.17 1.33
N LEU A 50 -2.06 1.62 0.22
CA LEU A 50 -1.78 0.80 -0.95
C LEU A 50 -0.29 0.47 -0.91
N LEU A 51 0.06 -0.79 -0.71
CA LEU A 51 1.43 -1.20 -0.38
C LEU A 51 1.96 -2.20 -1.41
N ASP A 52 2.98 -1.80 -2.14
CA ASP A 52 3.70 -2.68 -3.06
C ASP A 52 4.50 -3.73 -2.28
N ILE A 53 4.59 -4.95 -2.83
CA ILE A 53 5.38 -6.02 -2.22
C ILE A 53 6.87 -5.83 -2.49
N TRP A 54 7.24 -5.59 -3.75
CA TRP A 54 8.65 -5.56 -4.15
C TRP A 54 9.21 -4.14 -4.11
N MET A 55 10.03 -3.87 -3.09
CA MET A 55 10.71 -2.58 -2.91
C MET A 55 12.18 -2.83 -2.60
N PRO A 56 13.08 -1.84 -2.90
CA PRO A 56 14.52 -2.08 -2.82
C PRO A 56 15.06 -2.24 -1.41
N ASP A 57 14.46 -1.61 -0.40
CA ASP A 57 14.98 -1.63 0.98
C ASP A 57 14.35 -2.74 1.82
N THR A 58 13.03 -2.80 1.88
CA THR A 58 12.30 -3.81 2.64
C THR A 58 11.06 -4.17 1.84
N ASP A 59 10.77 -5.45 1.64
CA ASP A 59 9.56 -5.84 0.92
C ASP A 59 8.29 -5.49 1.71
N GLY A 60 7.17 -5.37 0.98
CA GLY A 60 5.91 -4.95 1.58
C GLY A 60 5.34 -5.94 2.61
N ILE A 61 5.58 -7.23 2.42
CA ILE A 61 5.15 -8.24 3.39
C ILE A 61 5.88 -8.05 4.72
N THR A 62 7.18 -7.81 4.68
CA THR A 62 7.98 -7.56 5.88
C THR A 62 7.51 -6.28 6.58
N LEU A 63 7.23 -5.21 5.83
CA LEU A 63 6.71 -3.98 6.40
C LEU A 63 5.34 -4.20 7.05
N LEU A 64 4.47 -4.96 6.42
CA LEU A 64 3.16 -5.32 6.97
C LEU A 64 3.31 -6.07 8.29
N LYS A 65 4.26 -7.01 8.36
CA LYS A 65 4.57 -7.74 9.60
C LYS A 65 5.06 -6.81 10.71
N GLU A 66 5.92 -5.86 10.37
CA GLU A 66 6.40 -4.86 11.33
C GLU A 66 5.25 -4.07 11.93
N TRP A 67 4.36 -3.56 11.08
CA TRP A 67 3.20 -2.79 11.55
C TRP A 67 2.26 -3.64 12.40
N SER A 68 2.05 -4.89 12.01
CA SER A 68 1.24 -5.82 12.81
C SER A 68 1.87 -6.07 14.18
N GLY A 69 3.18 -6.28 14.21
CA GLY A 69 3.90 -6.62 15.45
C GLY A 69 4.03 -5.47 16.44
N ASN A 70 4.01 -4.21 15.97
CA ASN A 70 4.19 -3.05 16.84
C ASN A 70 2.89 -2.25 17.08
N GLY A 71 1.75 -2.81 16.71
CA GLY A 71 0.46 -2.17 16.95
C GLY A 71 0.10 -1.06 15.98
N GLN A 72 0.81 -0.93 14.86
CA GLN A 72 0.56 0.11 13.86
C GLN A 72 -0.36 -0.33 12.72
N LEU A 73 -0.73 -1.61 12.66
CA LEU A 73 -1.63 -2.12 11.63
C LEU A 73 -3.09 -2.03 12.09
N ASN A 74 -3.59 -0.80 12.18
CA ASN A 74 -4.97 -0.53 12.60
C ASN A 74 -5.75 0.24 11.53
N MET A 75 -5.30 0.16 10.28
CA MET A 75 -5.98 0.73 9.12
C MET A 75 -6.00 -0.31 8.00
N PRO A 76 -6.93 -0.20 7.03
CA PRO A 76 -6.96 -1.11 5.89
C PRO A 76 -5.67 -0.98 5.06
N VAL A 77 -5.10 -2.12 4.70
CA VAL A 77 -3.93 -2.19 3.80
C VAL A 77 -4.29 -3.10 2.64
N VAL A 78 -4.14 -2.59 1.44
CA VAL A 78 -4.31 -3.34 0.19
C VAL A 78 -2.93 -3.53 -0.43
N MET A 79 -2.55 -4.79 -0.62
CA MET A 79 -1.27 -5.11 -1.23
C MET A 79 -1.35 -5.02 -2.75
N MET A 80 -0.25 -4.66 -3.39
CA MET A 80 -0.14 -4.57 -4.85
C MET A 80 1.10 -5.32 -5.33
N SER A 81 1.01 -6.06 -6.42
CA SER A 81 2.20 -6.65 -7.04
C SER A 81 1.94 -7.10 -8.47
N GLY A 82 2.98 -6.98 -9.33
CA GLY A 82 2.98 -7.53 -10.69
C GLY A 82 3.46 -8.98 -10.75
N HIS A 83 4.04 -9.49 -9.65
CA HIS A 83 4.67 -10.81 -9.61
C HIS A 83 4.26 -11.63 -8.40
N ALA A 84 3.05 -11.43 -7.93
CA ALA A 84 2.58 -12.14 -6.75
C ALA A 84 2.16 -13.58 -7.07
N THR A 85 2.42 -14.47 -6.12
CA THR A 85 1.88 -15.81 -6.14
C THR A 85 0.67 -15.90 -5.21
N ILE A 86 -0.11 -16.98 -5.35
CA ILE A 86 -1.23 -17.25 -4.44
C ILE A 86 -0.72 -17.32 -2.99
N ASP A 87 0.44 -17.94 -2.77
CA ASP A 87 1.03 -18.07 -1.44
C ASP A 87 1.33 -16.70 -0.81
N THR A 88 1.83 -15.75 -1.59
CA THR A 88 2.11 -14.40 -1.11
C THR A 88 0.82 -13.69 -0.72
N ALA A 89 -0.23 -13.81 -1.52
CA ALA A 89 -1.52 -13.21 -1.22
C ALA A 89 -2.14 -13.79 0.05
N VAL A 90 -2.04 -15.10 0.23
CA VAL A 90 -2.52 -15.79 1.45
C VAL A 90 -1.75 -15.31 2.67
N GLU A 91 -0.43 -15.21 2.58
CA GLU A 91 0.40 -14.72 3.68
C GLU A 91 0.02 -13.29 4.07
N ALA A 92 -0.13 -12.40 3.10
CA ALA A 92 -0.53 -11.01 3.36
C ALA A 92 -1.87 -10.93 4.09
N THR A 93 -2.84 -11.72 3.65
CA THR A 93 -4.17 -11.77 4.27
C THR A 93 -4.10 -12.26 5.71
N ARG A 94 -3.27 -13.27 5.98
CA ARG A 94 -3.07 -13.80 7.34
C ARG A 94 -2.48 -12.77 8.28
N ILE A 95 -1.57 -11.94 7.78
CA ILE A 95 -0.93 -10.89 8.59
C ILE A 95 -1.95 -9.79 8.90
N GLY A 96 -2.86 -9.52 7.99
CA GLY A 96 -3.90 -8.53 8.21
C GLY A 96 -4.19 -7.60 7.04
N ALA A 97 -3.69 -7.90 5.84
CA ALA A 97 -4.05 -7.14 4.65
C ALA A 97 -5.53 -7.36 4.31
N LEU A 98 -6.19 -6.28 3.92
CA LEU A 98 -7.61 -6.33 3.57
C LEU A 98 -7.83 -7.02 2.22
N ASP A 99 -6.93 -6.76 1.26
CA ASP A 99 -7.10 -7.24 -0.11
C ASP A 99 -5.75 -7.25 -0.82
N PHE A 100 -5.76 -7.78 -2.03
CA PHE A 100 -4.58 -7.93 -2.85
C PHE A 100 -4.93 -7.59 -4.32
N LEU A 101 -4.19 -6.66 -4.92
CA LEU A 101 -4.40 -6.26 -6.31
C LEU A 101 -3.20 -6.64 -7.17
N GLU A 102 -3.46 -7.20 -8.33
CA GLU A 102 -2.44 -7.49 -9.33
C GLU A 102 -2.20 -6.26 -10.21
N LYS A 103 -0.94 -6.01 -10.51
CA LYS A 103 -0.57 -4.97 -11.48
C LYS A 103 -0.63 -5.53 -12.90
N PRO A 104 -1.02 -4.76 -13.91
CA PRO A 104 -1.47 -3.38 -13.82
C PRO A 104 -2.85 -3.29 -13.16
N ILE A 105 -3.04 -2.27 -12.32
CA ILE A 105 -4.27 -2.11 -11.57
C ILE A 105 -5.34 -1.51 -12.47
N GLY A 106 -6.47 -2.20 -12.60
CA GLY A 106 -7.62 -1.69 -13.33
C GLY A 106 -8.33 -0.61 -12.53
N MET A 107 -8.73 0.47 -13.19
CA MET A 107 -9.45 1.57 -12.54
C MET A 107 -10.70 1.09 -11.81
N GLN A 108 -11.41 0.15 -12.39
CA GLN A 108 -12.64 -0.37 -11.79
C GLN A 108 -12.39 -1.05 -10.45
N LYS A 109 -11.29 -1.79 -10.32
CA LYS A 109 -10.91 -2.42 -9.05
C LYS A 109 -10.49 -1.39 -8.02
N LEU A 110 -9.78 -0.36 -8.46
CA LEU A 110 -9.31 0.69 -7.56
C LEU A 110 -10.47 1.52 -7.01
N LEU A 111 -11.45 1.82 -7.84
CA LEU A 111 -12.60 2.64 -7.47
C LEU A 111 -13.75 1.84 -6.87
N GLY A 112 -13.77 0.57 -7.15
CA GLY A 112 -14.77 -0.35 -6.62
C GLY A 112 -14.42 -0.84 -5.26
#